data_feab1f2d358c95001b3c2fee340545a3
#
_entry.id   feab1f2d358c95001b3c2fee340545a3
#
_cell.length_a   1.000
_cell.length_b   1.000
_cell.length_c   1.000
_cell.angle_alpha   90.00
_cell.angle_beta   90.00
_cell.angle_gamma   90.00
#
_symmetry.space_group_name_H-M   'P 1'
#
loop_
_entity.id
_entity.type
_entity.pdbx_description
1 polymer ?
#
loop_
_entity_poly.entity_id
_entity_poly.type
_entity_poly.pdbx_seq_one_letter_code
_entity_poly.pdbx_strand_id
1 'polypeptide(L)'
;MCYSARVQQHLRALARRFGAEIDWPVFEQFFERRLQDVGLKVARALERNFDAPATDVERRIHARIQAYRQTIATKWETDLFRQKKRLADAQRSLQEKETKKARDDERIATSKIEDYLERLGTLRSSDALEGDDRVFPRYFVPIVIREGGRLLIRPMRYQCRLAGKPATYDERYPGTYNARRDNLEGFWSDVYGTQHGVMVVNSFYENVANHVFERRELAPDEKPKNLVLHFNPQPPLEMLVACLWSHWTHKSDPDLYSFAAVTDDPPLLRTH
;
A
#
# COMPACT_ATOMS: atom_id res chain seq x y z
N MET A 1 -1.18 15.24 6.15
CA MET A 1 -1.84 13.90 6.17
C MET A 1 -0.91 12.91 5.49
N CYS A 2 -0.48 11.85 6.18
CA CYS A 2 0.48 10.89 5.63
C CYS A 2 -0.18 10.04 4.53
N TYR A 3 0.15 10.33 3.25
CA TYR A 3 -0.41 9.60 2.11
C TYR A 3 0.33 8.28 1.86
N SER A 4 1.63 8.23 2.08
CA SER A 4 2.43 7.01 1.95
C SER A 4 3.63 7.04 2.89
N ALA A 5 4.14 5.87 3.25
CA ALA A 5 5.27 5.73 4.16
C ALA A 5 6.18 4.58 3.72
N ARG A 6 7.46 4.65 4.09
CA ARG A 6 8.38 3.52 4.07
C ARG A 6 8.27 2.81 5.42
N VAL A 7 7.70 1.62 5.40
CA VAL A 7 7.32 0.87 6.60
C VAL A 7 8.32 -0.24 6.87
N GLN A 8 8.71 -0.42 8.15
CA GLN A 8 9.48 -1.58 8.58
C GLN A 8 8.66 -2.85 8.33
N GLN A 9 9.15 -3.71 7.44
CA GLN A 9 8.44 -4.92 7.00
C GLN A 9 9.06 -6.21 7.58
N HIS A 10 10.20 -6.12 8.27
CA HIS A 10 10.92 -7.29 8.75
C HIS A 10 10.26 -7.87 10.02
N LEU A 11 9.43 -8.91 9.87
CA LEU A 11 8.58 -9.47 10.92
C LEU A 11 9.35 -9.90 12.18
N ARG A 12 10.48 -10.60 12.02
CA ARG A 12 11.29 -11.06 13.14
C ARG A 12 11.99 -9.93 13.89
N ALA A 13 12.32 -8.82 13.20
CA ALA A 13 12.86 -7.63 13.86
C ALA A 13 11.77 -6.95 14.70
N LEU A 14 10.56 -6.80 14.15
CA LEU A 14 9.41 -6.29 14.90
C LEU A 14 9.09 -7.17 16.11
N ALA A 15 9.05 -8.50 15.93
CA ALA A 15 8.78 -9.45 17.01
C ALA A 15 9.79 -9.29 18.16
N ARG A 16 11.09 -9.22 17.86
CA ARG A 16 12.13 -9.01 18.89
C ARG A 16 12.02 -7.64 19.57
N ARG A 17 11.78 -6.58 18.80
CA ARG A 17 11.72 -5.20 19.32
C ARG A 17 10.60 -5.01 20.33
N PHE A 18 9.43 -5.57 20.05
CA PHE A 18 8.22 -5.38 20.85
C PHE A 18 7.92 -6.54 21.80
N GLY A 19 8.68 -7.63 21.75
CA GLY A 19 8.30 -8.86 22.44
C GLY A 19 6.96 -9.41 21.94
N ALA A 20 6.65 -9.22 20.66
CA ALA A 20 5.38 -9.55 20.06
C ALA A 20 5.44 -10.91 19.34
N GLU A 21 4.33 -11.62 19.32
CA GLU A 21 4.16 -12.85 18.56
C GLU A 21 3.72 -12.52 17.12
N ILE A 22 4.26 -13.24 16.13
CA ILE A 22 3.78 -13.15 14.74
C ILE A 22 2.53 -14.04 14.65
N ASP A 23 1.41 -13.45 14.23
CA ASP A 23 0.14 -14.18 14.04
C ASP A 23 0.17 -14.98 12.74
N TRP A 24 0.91 -16.09 12.75
CA TRP A 24 1.12 -16.94 11.57
C TRP A 24 -0.18 -17.41 10.92
N PRO A 25 -1.23 -17.81 11.65
CA PRO A 25 -2.51 -18.17 11.04
C PRO A 25 -3.11 -17.06 10.19
N VAL A 26 -3.09 -15.81 10.67
CA VAL A 26 -3.62 -14.65 9.93
C VAL A 26 -2.75 -14.31 8.71
N PHE A 27 -1.41 -14.43 8.81
CA PHE A 27 -0.53 -14.29 7.65
C PHE A 27 -0.79 -15.37 6.61
N GLU A 28 -0.94 -16.63 7.02
CA GLU A 28 -1.22 -17.73 6.11
C GLU A 28 -2.56 -17.55 5.38
N GLN A 29 -3.62 -17.18 6.08
CA GLN A 29 -4.94 -16.87 5.50
C GLN A 29 -4.86 -15.67 4.52
N PHE A 30 -4.10 -14.64 4.87
CA PHE A 30 -3.91 -13.47 4.00
C PHE A 30 -3.26 -13.86 2.67
N PHE A 31 -2.17 -14.62 2.68
CA PHE A 31 -1.49 -15.03 1.44
C PHE A 31 -2.29 -16.06 0.64
N GLU A 32 -3.11 -16.90 1.30
CA GLU A 32 -4.08 -17.77 0.63
C GLU A 32 -5.14 -16.96 -0.12
N ARG A 33 -5.74 -16.00 0.57
CA ARG A 33 -6.74 -15.10 -0.02
C ARG A 33 -6.19 -14.31 -1.21
N ARG A 34 -4.91 -13.92 -1.15
CA ARG A 34 -4.26 -13.18 -2.22
C ARG A 34 -4.14 -13.95 -3.53
N LEU A 35 -4.14 -15.27 -3.50
CA LEU A 35 -4.21 -16.11 -4.69
C LEU A 35 -5.57 -15.99 -5.39
N GLN A 36 -6.63 -15.81 -4.62
CA GLN A 36 -8.00 -15.68 -5.13
C GLN A 36 -8.32 -14.24 -5.54
N ASP A 37 -7.76 -13.26 -4.81
CA ASP A 37 -7.92 -11.83 -5.07
C ASP A 37 -6.56 -11.18 -5.35
N VAL A 38 -6.19 -11.16 -6.63
CA VAL A 38 -4.94 -10.56 -7.10
C VAL A 38 -4.87 -9.03 -6.90
N GLY A 39 -5.96 -8.41 -6.50
CA GLY A 39 -6.02 -6.98 -6.15
C GLY A 39 -5.48 -6.65 -4.77
N LEU A 40 -5.24 -7.64 -3.90
CA LEU A 40 -4.68 -7.42 -2.57
C LEU A 40 -3.22 -7.00 -2.66
N LYS A 41 -2.95 -5.78 -2.21
CA LYS A 41 -1.65 -5.13 -2.34
C LYS A 41 -0.82 -5.31 -1.08
N VAL A 42 0.43 -5.68 -1.27
CA VAL A 42 1.43 -5.82 -0.22
C VAL A 42 2.76 -5.25 -0.72
N ALA A 43 3.51 -4.65 0.17
CA ALA A 43 4.86 -4.20 -0.15
C ALA A 43 5.77 -5.41 -0.39
N ARG A 44 6.64 -5.33 -1.40
CA ARG A 44 7.56 -6.42 -1.75
C ARG A 44 8.50 -6.77 -0.60
N ALA A 45 8.89 -5.78 0.20
CA ALA A 45 9.69 -5.99 1.40
C ALA A 45 9.02 -6.93 2.42
N LEU A 46 7.67 -6.97 2.50
CA LEU A 46 6.96 -7.94 3.33
C LEU A 46 7.06 -9.35 2.77
N GLU A 47 6.93 -9.53 1.45
CA GLU A 47 7.09 -10.86 0.81
C GLU A 47 8.49 -11.44 1.04
N ARG A 48 9.53 -10.58 1.07
CA ARG A 48 10.93 -11.00 1.29
C ARG A 48 11.19 -11.68 2.63
N ASN A 49 10.33 -11.51 3.65
CA ASN A 49 10.45 -12.28 4.89
C ASN A 49 10.37 -13.79 4.65
N PHE A 50 9.82 -14.20 3.51
CA PHE A 50 9.56 -15.59 3.17
C PHE A 50 10.50 -16.12 2.08
N ASP A 51 11.51 -15.36 1.64
CA ASP A 51 12.47 -15.82 0.61
C ASP A 51 13.38 -16.94 1.13
N ALA A 52 13.63 -16.98 2.45
CA ALA A 52 14.38 -18.03 3.14
C ALA A 52 13.54 -18.63 4.29
N PRO A 53 12.53 -19.44 3.98
CA PRO A 53 11.59 -19.94 5.00
C PRO A 53 12.25 -20.96 5.92
N ALA A 54 12.14 -20.76 7.25
CA ALA A 54 12.71 -21.63 8.27
C ALA A 54 11.70 -22.64 8.83
N THR A 55 10.42 -22.30 8.82
CA THR A 55 9.34 -23.11 9.39
C THR A 55 8.37 -23.64 8.32
N ASP A 56 7.55 -24.64 8.66
CA ASP A 56 6.55 -25.20 7.73
C ASP A 56 5.52 -24.13 7.29
N VAL A 57 5.08 -23.28 8.21
CA VAL A 57 4.15 -22.21 7.88
C VAL A 57 4.79 -21.19 6.91
N GLU A 58 6.03 -20.80 7.14
CA GLU A 58 6.77 -19.93 6.23
C GLU A 58 6.94 -20.57 4.85
N ARG A 59 7.23 -21.88 4.78
CA ARG A 59 7.31 -22.62 3.50
C ARG A 59 5.98 -22.60 2.74
N ARG A 60 4.85 -22.79 3.44
CA ARG A 60 3.52 -22.69 2.81
C ARG A 60 3.23 -21.29 2.30
N ILE A 61 3.55 -20.25 3.08
CA ILE A 61 3.40 -18.85 2.66
C ILE A 61 4.30 -18.55 1.45
N HIS A 62 5.57 -18.97 1.48
CA HIS A 62 6.48 -18.83 0.34
C HIS A 62 5.90 -19.45 -0.94
N ALA A 63 5.38 -20.68 -0.85
CA ALA A 63 4.76 -21.35 -2.00
C ALA A 63 3.58 -20.54 -2.58
N ARG A 64 2.74 -19.93 -1.72
CA ARG A 64 1.64 -19.07 -2.16
C ARG A 64 2.12 -17.77 -2.82
N ILE A 65 3.17 -17.17 -2.30
CA ILE A 65 3.80 -15.98 -2.91
C ILE A 65 4.33 -16.33 -4.31
N GLN A 66 5.00 -17.48 -4.49
CA GLN A 66 5.50 -17.90 -5.80
C GLN A 66 4.34 -18.19 -6.78
N ALA A 67 3.29 -18.87 -6.33
CA ALA A 67 2.10 -19.12 -7.16
C ALA A 67 1.42 -17.80 -7.58
N TYR A 68 1.28 -16.83 -6.67
CA TYR A 68 0.77 -15.49 -6.98
C TYR A 68 1.65 -14.79 -8.02
N ARG A 69 2.98 -14.77 -7.83
CA ARG A 69 3.93 -14.14 -8.77
C ARG A 69 3.83 -14.77 -10.16
N GLN A 70 3.70 -16.10 -10.25
CA GLN A 70 3.51 -16.80 -11.52
C GLN A 70 2.21 -16.40 -12.22
N THR A 71 1.10 -16.34 -11.46
CA THR A 71 -0.20 -15.93 -12.00
C THR A 71 -0.16 -14.51 -12.56
N ILE A 72 0.45 -13.58 -11.84
CA ILE A 72 0.61 -12.18 -12.26
C ILE A 72 1.55 -12.06 -13.46
N ALA A 73 2.67 -12.81 -13.47
CA ALA A 73 3.59 -12.81 -14.61
C ALA A 73 2.88 -13.26 -15.89
N THR A 74 2.16 -14.38 -15.85
CA THR A 74 1.40 -14.90 -17.01
C THR A 74 0.36 -13.90 -17.51
N LYS A 75 -0.35 -13.21 -16.59
CA LYS A 75 -1.30 -12.17 -16.95
C LYS A 75 -0.61 -11.00 -17.65
N TRP A 76 0.49 -10.48 -17.11
CA TRP A 76 1.20 -9.34 -17.69
C TRP A 76 1.90 -9.71 -19.01
N GLU A 77 2.40 -10.93 -19.17
CA GLU A 77 2.93 -11.43 -20.44
C GLU A 77 1.87 -11.49 -21.53
N THR A 78 0.67 -11.96 -21.18
CA THR A 78 -0.49 -11.99 -22.09
C THR A 78 -0.89 -10.56 -22.50
N ASP A 79 -0.97 -9.65 -21.53
CA ASP A 79 -1.29 -8.25 -21.80
C ASP A 79 -0.21 -7.56 -22.64
N LEU A 80 1.07 -7.81 -22.35
CA LEU A 80 2.21 -7.34 -23.13
C LEU A 80 2.12 -7.78 -24.59
N PHE A 81 1.83 -9.07 -24.82
CA PHE A 81 1.66 -9.59 -26.17
C PHE A 81 0.51 -8.89 -26.93
N ARG A 82 -0.62 -8.65 -26.25
CA ARG A 82 -1.76 -7.93 -26.82
C ARG A 82 -1.38 -6.48 -27.19
N GLN A 83 -0.59 -5.78 -26.36
CA GLN A 83 -0.15 -4.43 -26.67
C GLN A 83 0.88 -4.41 -27.81
N LYS A 84 1.79 -5.38 -27.90
CA LYS A 84 2.72 -5.50 -29.05
C LYS A 84 1.97 -5.70 -30.37
N LYS A 85 0.92 -6.55 -30.36
CA LYS A 85 0.05 -6.71 -31.53
C LYS A 85 -0.65 -5.39 -31.91
N ARG A 86 -1.24 -4.69 -30.92
CA ARG A 86 -1.89 -3.38 -31.13
C ARG A 86 -0.92 -2.37 -31.74
N LEU A 87 0.32 -2.31 -31.26
CA LEU A 87 1.36 -1.42 -31.78
C LEU A 87 1.66 -1.75 -33.26
N ALA A 88 1.88 -3.01 -33.60
CA ALA A 88 2.15 -3.44 -34.98
C ALA A 88 0.98 -3.13 -35.92
N ASP A 89 -0.27 -3.29 -35.47
CA ASP A 89 -1.46 -2.96 -36.25
C ASP A 89 -1.58 -1.44 -36.47
N ALA A 90 -1.31 -0.63 -35.43
CA ALA A 90 -1.30 0.82 -35.52
C ALA A 90 -0.24 1.33 -36.50
N GLN A 91 0.98 0.80 -36.43
CA GLN A 91 2.08 1.17 -37.30
C GLN A 91 1.78 0.84 -38.79
N ARG A 92 1.18 -0.33 -39.07
CA ARG A 92 0.73 -0.66 -40.42
C ARG A 92 -0.33 0.33 -40.93
N SER A 93 -1.32 0.65 -40.10
CA SER A 93 -2.35 1.63 -40.45
C SER A 93 -1.78 3.01 -40.71
N LEU A 94 -0.74 3.45 -40.01
CA LEU A 94 -0.06 4.73 -40.20
C LEU A 94 0.73 4.77 -41.51
N GLN A 95 1.27 3.63 -41.97
CA GLN A 95 1.93 3.55 -43.27
C GLN A 95 0.94 3.70 -44.44
N GLU A 96 -0.30 3.20 -44.27
CA GLU A 96 -1.33 3.31 -45.30
C GLU A 96 -2.00 4.70 -45.28
N LYS A 97 -2.41 5.13 -44.08
CA LYS A 97 -3.09 6.43 -43.89
C LYS A 97 -2.90 6.94 -42.47
N GLU A 98 -2.43 8.14 -42.34
CA GLU A 98 -2.29 8.81 -41.05
C GLU A 98 -3.68 9.19 -40.47
N THR A 99 -4.04 8.57 -39.36
CA THR A 99 -5.29 8.85 -38.61
C THR A 99 -4.98 9.16 -37.15
N LYS A 100 -5.80 10.03 -36.53
CA LYS A 100 -5.70 10.31 -35.09
C LYS A 100 -5.77 9.04 -34.26
N LYS A 101 -6.68 8.12 -34.61
CA LYS A 101 -6.86 6.83 -33.91
C LYS A 101 -5.57 5.99 -33.94
N ALA A 102 -4.93 5.84 -35.11
CA ALA A 102 -3.70 5.07 -35.25
C ALA A 102 -2.54 5.68 -34.46
N ARG A 103 -2.40 7.01 -34.43
CA ARG A 103 -1.42 7.71 -33.59
C ARG A 103 -1.67 7.50 -32.09
N ASP A 104 -2.94 7.59 -31.65
CA ASP A 104 -3.31 7.35 -30.25
C ASP A 104 -3.07 5.88 -29.86
N ASP A 105 -3.40 4.92 -30.74
CA ASP A 105 -3.16 3.49 -30.53
C ASP A 105 -1.66 3.19 -30.42
N GLU A 106 -0.81 3.76 -31.28
CA GLU A 106 0.64 3.64 -31.24
C GLU A 106 1.19 4.16 -29.90
N ARG A 107 0.86 5.41 -29.55
CA ARG A 107 1.32 6.04 -28.31
C ARG A 107 0.92 5.26 -27.05
N ILE A 108 -0.36 4.84 -26.98
CA ILE A 108 -0.89 4.10 -25.83
C ILE A 108 -0.25 2.70 -25.74
N ALA A 109 -0.10 2.01 -26.87
CA ALA A 109 0.48 0.68 -26.89
C ALA A 109 1.96 0.73 -26.50
N THR A 110 2.74 1.70 -26.99
CA THR A 110 4.15 1.90 -26.62
C THR A 110 4.30 2.11 -25.12
N SER A 111 3.55 3.05 -24.54
CA SER A 111 3.61 3.32 -23.09
C SER A 111 3.22 2.11 -22.24
N LYS A 112 2.22 1.33 -22.68
CA LYS A 112 1.82 0.09 -21.96
C LYS A 112 2.84 -1.03 -22.10
N ILE A 113 3.53 -1.15 -23.23
CA ILE A 113 4.61 -2.13 -23.41
C ILE A 113 5.75 -1.83 -22.42
N GLU A 114 6.17 -0.58 -22.33
CA GLU A 114 7.20 -0.15 -21.39
C GLU A 114 6.81 -0.46 -19.93
N ASP A 115 5.58 -0.09 -19.54
CA ASP A 115 5.03 -0.36 -18.20
C ASP A 115 5.01 -1.88 -17.87
N TYR A 116 4.56 -2.74 -18.80
CA TYR A 116 4.57 -4.20 -18.55
C TYR A 116 5.97 -4.80 -18.51
N LEU A 117 6.91 -4.31 -19.32
CA LEU A 117 8.32 -4.76 -19.26
C LEU A 117 8.97 -4.38 -17.92
N GLU A 118 8.75 -3.15 -17.45
CA GLU A 118 9.24 -2.70 -16.15
C GLU A 118 8.65 -3.54 -15.00
N ARG A 119 7.33 -3.75 -14.99
CA ARG A 119 6.65 -4.57 -13.99
C ARG A 119 7.14 -6.02 -13.96
N LEU A 120 7.33 -6.62 -15.14
CA LEU A 120 7.87 -7.98 -15.24
C LEU A 120 9.32 -8.04 -14.78
N GLY A 121 10.14 -7.04 -15.11
CA GLY A 121 11.51 -6.91 -14.61
C GLY A 121 11.55 -6.82 -13.09
N THR A 122 10.74 -5.92 -12.51
CA THR A 122 10.60 -5.77 -11.07
C THR A 122 10.12 -7.05 -10.40
N LEU A 123 9.10 -7.73 -10.95
CA LEU A 123 8.56 -8.97 -10.38
C LEU A 123 9.60 -10.10 -10.32
N ARG A 124 10.46 -10.18 -11.32
CA ARG A 124 11.51 -11.22 -11.46
C ARG A 124 12.82 -10.90 -10.76
N SER A 125 13.04 -9.64 -10.41
CA SER A 125 14.28 -9.25 -9.73
C SER A 125 14.38 -9.94 -8.37
N SER A 126 15.56 -10.50 -8.05
CA SER A 126 15.91 -10.98 -6.70
C SER A 126 16.37 -9.84 -5.79
N ASP A 127 16.80 -8.72 -6.37
CA ASP A 127 17.43 -7.63 -5.62
C ASP A 127 16.41 -6.76 -4.89
N ALA A 128 16.86 -6.16 -3.78
CA ALA A 128 16.10 -5.13 -3.09
C ALA A 128 16.09 -3.87 -3.95
N LEU A 129 14.88 -3.42 -4.31
CA LEU A 129 14.72 -2.18 -5.08
C LEU A 129 14.35 -1.05 -4.13
N GLU A 130 14.75 0.15 -4.51
CA GLU A 130 14.31 1.35 -3.79
C GLU A 130 12.77 1.45 -3.83
N GLY A 131 12.16 1.66 -2.64
CA GLY A 131 10.71 1.74 -2.52
C GLY A 131 9.98 0.41 -2.34
N ASP A 132 10.67 -0.73 -2.29
CA ASP A 132 10.06 -2.05 -1.99
C ASP A 132 9.30 -2.07 -0.64
N ASP A 133 9.66 -1.19 0.29
CA ASP A 133 9.06 -0.99 1.61
C ASP A 133 8.02 0.15 1.63
N ARG A 134 7.78 0.82 0.49
CA ARG A 134 6.81 1.92 0.41
C ARG A 134 5.38 1.39 0.32
N VAL A 135 4.52 1.91 1.19
CA VAL A 135 3.11 1.53 1.27
C VAL A 135 2.20 2.72 1.02
N PHE A 136 1.02 2.42 0.49
CA PHE A 136 -0.04 3.37 0.17
C PHE A 136 -1.35 2.89 0.79
N PRO A 137 -2.40 3.72 0.86
CA PRO A 137 -3.73 3.25 1.21
C PRO A 137 -4.13 2.00 0.43
N ARG A 138 -4.80 1.07 1.09
CA ARG A 138 -5.19 -0.28 0.64
C ARG A 138 -4.06 -1.33 0.61
N TYR A 139 -2.81 -0.98 0.96
CA TYR A 139 -1.76 -1.96 1.18
C TYR A 139 -1.96 -2.67 2.51
N PHE A 140 -1.60 -3.95 2.55
CA PHE A 140 -1.50 -4.70 3.80
C PHE A 140 -0.09 -4.52 4.39
N VAL A 141 -0.05 -4.21 5.67
CA VAL A 141 1.16 -3.80 6.41
C VAL A 141 1.20 -4.58 7.72
N PRO A 142 2.38 -5.02 8.20
CA PRO A 142 2.50 -5.61 9.53
C PRO A 142 2.29 -4.53 10.61
N ILE A 143 1.25 -4.69 11.41
CA ILE A 143 0.91 -3.80 12.52
C ILE A 143 1.09 -4.57 13.83
N VAL A 144 1.74 -3.92 14.80
CA VAL A 144 1.83 -4.42 16.19
C VAL A 144 0.58 -3.97 16.92
N ILE A 145 -0.20 -4.91 17.44
CA ILE A 145 -1.42 -4.65 18.19
C ILE A 145 -1.40 -5.36 19.53
N ARG A 146 -2.26 -4.94 20.46
CA ARG A 146 -2.52 -5.66 21.69
C ARG A 146 -3.91 -6.28 21.62
N GLU A 147 -3.99 -7.59 21.79
CA GLU A 147 -5.26 -8.33 21.83
C GLU A 147 -5.16 -9.49 22.83
N GLY A 148 -6.17 -9.64 23.68
CA GLY A 148 -6.17 -10.69 24.71
C GLY A 148 -4.97 -10.66 25.66
N GLY A 149 -4.44 -9.47 25.95
CA GLY A 149 -3.26 -9.29 26.80
C GLY A 149 -1.90 -9.54 26.13
N ARG A 150 -1.87 -10.04 24.89
CA ARG A 150 -0.66 -10.36 24.13
C ARG A 150 -0.38 -9.27 23.08
N LEU A 151 0.89 -9.07 22.72
CA LEU A 151 1.29 -8.28 21.59
C LEU A 151 1.40 -9.18 20.35
N LEU A 152 0.69 -8.83 19.31
CA LEU A 152 0.60 -9.60 18.07
C LEU A 152 1.02 -8.74 16.87
N ILE A 153 1.67 -9.36 15.89
CA ILE A 153 1.96 -8.75 14.60
C ILE A 153 1.02 -9.36 13.58
N ARG A 154 0.17 -8.53 12.97
CA ARG A 154 -0.81 -8.95 11.94
C ARG A 154 -0.67 -8.16 10.65
N PRO A 155 -0.90 -8.79 9.49
CA PRO A 155 -1.07 -8.07 8.24
C PRO A 155 -2.42 -7.36 8.25
N MET A 156 -2.42 -6.02 8.26
CA MET A 156 -3.62 -5.21 8.29
C MET A 156 -3.68 -4.26 7.10
N ARG A 157 -4.88 -4.06 6.55
CA ARG A 157 -5.08 -3.13 5.44
C ARG A 157 -5.01 -1.67 5.92
N TYR A 158 -4.16 -0.89 5.29
CA TYR A 158 -4.06 0.55 5.48
C TYR A 158 -5.24 1.26 4.79
N GLN A 159 -6.29 1.43 5.42
CA GLN A 159 -7.60 2.05 5.22
C GLN A 159 -8.60 1.27 6.08
N CYS A 160 -8.99 1.88 7.20
CA CYS A 160 -9.80 1.24 8.21
C CYS A 160 -11.26 1.14 7.77
N ARG A 161 -11.83 -0.07 7.89
CA ARG A 161 -13.27 -0.31 7.84
C ARG A 161 -13.72 -0.67 9.24
N LEU A 162 -14.54 0.17 9.85
CA LEU A 162 -15.09 -0.08 11.18
C LEU A 162 -16.06 -1.28 11.15
N ALA A 163 -16.11 -2.02 12.25
CA ALA A 163 -17.05 -3.13 12.43
C ALA A 163 -18.49 -2.68 12.18
N GLY A 164 -19.31 -3.55 11.61
CA GLY A 164 -20.72 -3.25 11.28
C GLY A 164 -20.97 -2.33 10.09
N LYS A 165 -19.92 -1.76 9.46
CA LYS A 165 -20.09 -0.95 8.24
C LYS A 165 -20.19 -1.85 6.99
N PRO A 166 -20.93 -1.46 5.93
CA PRO A 166 -20.99 -2.23 4.68
C PRO A 166 -19.64 -2.20 3.92
N ALA A 167 -19.41 -3.17 3.03
CA ALA A 167 -18.19 -3.23 2.22
C ALA A 167 -17.99 -1.98 1.33
N THR A 168 -19.07 -1.36 0.87
CA THR A 168 -19.07 -0.10 0.10
C THR A 168 -18.60 1.13 0.90
N TYR A 169 -18.41 0.97 2.22
CA TYR A 169 -17.90 2.04 3.08
C TYR A 169 -16.54 2.56 2.62
N ASP A 170 -15.69 1.69 2.12
CA ASP A 170 -14.34 2.04 1.66
C ASP A 170 -14.34 3.01 0.47
N GLU A 171 -15.36 2.92 -0.39
CA GLU A 171 -15.53 3.80 -1.56
C GLU A 171 -16.13 5.13 -1.15
N ARG A 172 -17.09 5.08 -0.21
CA ARG A 172 -17.76 6.27 0.30
C ARG A 172 -16.83 7.12 1.19
N TYR A 173 -15.92 6.48 1.91
CA TYR A 173 -14.99 7.13 2.84
C TYR A 173 -13.54 6.75 2.52
N PRO A 174 -12.99 7.17 1.37
CA PRO A 174 -11.63 6.78 0.95
C PRO A 174 -10.52 7.30 1.86
N GLY A 175 -10.81 8.32 2.68
CA GLY A 175 -9.87 8.94 3.63
C GLY A 175 -9.67 8.20 4.96
N THR A 176 -10.36 7.07 5.21
CA THR A 176 -10.26 6.33 6.47
C THR A 176 -8.93 5.62 6.70
N TYR A 177 -7.90 5.94 5.91
CA TYR A 177 -6.52 5.59 6.23
C TYR A 177 -5.89 6.56 7.24
N ASN A 178 -6.49 7.74 7.47
CA ASN A 178 -6.09 8.73 8.45
C ASN A 178 -7.14 8.84 9.56
N ALA A 179 -6.73 8.64 10.81
CA ALA A 179 -7.50 8.97 12.00
C ALA A 179 -7.02 10.32 12.53
N ARG A 180 -7.71 11.39 12.14
CA ARG A 180 -7.36 12.73 12.60
C ARG A 180 -7.54 12.85 14.10
N ARG A 181 -6.54 13.43 14.78
CA ARG A 181 -6.51 13.61 16.23
C ARG A 181 -7.71 14.39 16.76
N ASP A 182 -8.15 15.41 16.03
CA ASP A 182 -9.31 16.25 16.38
C ASP A 182 -10.67 15.53 16.23
N ASN A 183 -10.70 14.31 15.71
CA ASN A 183 -11.92 13.52 15.47
C ASN A 183 -11.88 12.12 16.09
N LEU A 184 -10.97 11.87 17.02
CA LEU A 184 -10.82 10.55 17.68
C LEU A 184 -12.03 10.19 18.53
N GLU A 185 -12.56 11.16 19.30
CA GLU A 185 -13.73 10.99 20.16
C GLU A 185 -15.07 11.06 19.40
N GLY A 186 -15.04 11.53 18.14
CA GLY A 186 -16.19 11.59 17.24
C GLY A 186 -16.28 10.36 16.35
N PHE A 187 -15.79 10.49 15.12
CA PHE A 187 -15.89 9.45 14.09
C PHE A 187 -15.21 8.11 14.48
N TRP A 188 -14.13 8.17 15.28
CA TRP A 188 -13.34 7.02 15.68
C TRP A 188 -13.69 6.45 17.07
N SER A 189 -14.75 6.97 17.72
CA SER A 189 -15.15 6.59 19.08
C SER A 189 -15.31 5.09 19.31
N ASP A 190 -15.77 4.34 18.29
CA ASP A 190 -15.97 2.89 18.37
C ASP A 190 -14.67 2.08 18.60
N VAL A 191 -13.52 2.65 18.21
CA VAL A 191 -12.20 1.98 18.28
C VAL A 191 -11.19 2.77 19.13
N TYR A 192 -11.42 4.06 19.32
CA TYR A 192 -10.58 4.92 20.17
C TYR A 192 -10.70 4.52 21.64
N GLY A 193 -9.56 4.39 22.32
CA GLY A 193 -9.50 3.92 23.70
C GLY A 193 -9.44 2.38 23.88
N THR A 194 -9.74 1.60 22.82
CA THR A 194 -9.80 0.13 22.91
C THR A 194 -8.95 -0.60 21.89
N GLN A 195 -8.89 -0.15 20.65
CA GLN A 195 -8.24 -0.85 19.54
C GLN A 195 -7.06 -0.02 18.99
N HIS A 196 -5.94 -0.11 19.72
CA HIS A 196 -4.73 0.62 19.38
C HIS A 196 -3.66 -0.32 18.81
N GLY A 197 -2.88 0.22 17.87
CA GLY A 197 -1.74 -0.46 17.28
C GLY A 197 -0.60 0.50 16.98
N VAL A 198 0.51 -0.07 16.52
CA VAL A 198 1.70 0.69 16.12
C VAL A 198 2.16 0.23 14.76
N MET A 199 2.34 1.19 13.85
CA MET A 199 3.08 1.02 12.61
C MET A 199 4.48 1.59 12.77
N VAL A 200 5.51 0.84 12.39
CA VAL A 200 6.91 1.31 12.45
C VAL A 200 7.30 1.81 11.07
N VAL A 201 7.70 3.08 10.96
CA VAL A 201 8.04 3.71 9.69
C VAL A 201 9.46 4.31 9.73
N ASN A 202 10.15 4.21 8.61
CA ASN A 202 11.48 4.81 8.41
C ASN A 202 11.37 6.25 7.89
N SER A 203 10.38 6.51 7.06
CA SER A 203 10.08 7.84 6.52
C SER A 203 8.64 7.89 6.02
N PHE A 204 8.11 9.09 5.79
CA PHE A 204 6.77 9.25 5.22
C PHE A 204 6.73 10.37 4.20
N TYR A 205 5.67 10.35 3.39
CA TYR A 205 5.46 11.29 2.31
C TYR A 205 4.12 12.01 2.49
N GLU A 206 4.14 13.31 2.24
CA GLU A 206 2.97 14.17 2.34
C GLU A 206 2.73 14.90 1.04
N ASN A 207 1.48 14.95 0.60
CA ASN A 207 1.07 15.75 -0.54
C ASN A 207 0.62 17.13 -0.04
N VAL A 208 1.33 18.17 -0.44
CA VAL A 208 1.02 19.55 -0.12
C VAL A 208 0.78 20.33 -1.41
N ALA A 209 -0.24 21.17 -1.43
CA ALA A 209 -0.43 22.05 -2.58
C ALA A 209 0.75 23.03 -2.67
N ASN A 210 1.36 23.13 -3.87
CA ASN A 210 2.60 23.89 -4.08
C ASN A 210 2.46 25.35 -3.64
N HIS A 211 1.34 26.01 -3.95
CA HIS A 211 1.07 27.39 -3.53
C HIS A 211 1.01 27.55 -2.00
N VAL A 212 0.50 26.53 -1.28
CA VAL A 212 0.49 26.51 0.20
C VAL A 212 1.92 26.38 0.74
N PHE A 213 2.72 25.49 0.13
CA PHE A 213 4.14 25.35 0.48
C PHE A 213 4.92 26.63 0.23
N GLU A 214 4.66 27.31 -0.89
CA GLU A 214 5.26 28.61 -1.26
C GLU A 214 4.66 29.80 -0.50
N ARG A 215 3.61 29.58 0.32
CA ARG A 215 2.89 30.60 1.10
C ARG A 215 2.36 31.74 0.20
N ARG A 216 1.83 31.42 -0.96
CA ARG A 216 1.22 32.36 -1.91
C ARG A 216 -0.20 31.97 -2.25
N GLU A 217 -0.96 32.88 -2.76
CA GLU A 217 -2.26 32.61 -3.37
C GLU A 217 -2.10 32.09 -4.79
N LEU A 218 -3.11 31.33 -5.25
CA LEU A 218 -3.18 30.91 -6.66
C LEU A 218 -3.51 32.13 -7.54
N ALA A 219 -2.85 32.24 -8.70
CA ALA A 219 -3.28 33.20 -9.71
C ALA A 219 -4.70 32.83 -10.25
N PRO A 220 -5.48 33.80 -10.78
CA PRO A 220 -6.88 33.57 -11.17
C PRO A 220 -7.12 32.36 -12.09
N ASP A 221 -6.18 32.03 -12.96
CA ASP A 221 -6.28 30.89 -13.90
C ASP A 221 -5.33 29.73 -13.56
N GLU A 222 -4.65 29.78 -12.41
CA GLU A 222 -3.70 28.76 -12.00
C GLU A 222 -4.41 27.56 -11.38
N LYS A 223 -4.13 26.36 -11.92
CA LYS A 223 -4.61 25.11 -11.29
C LYS A 223 -3.67 24.68 -10.19
N PRO A 224 -4.19 24.28 -9.01
CA PRO A 224 -3.35 23.77 -7.92
C PRO A 224 -2.52 22.57 -8.39
N LYS A 225 -1.22 22.61 -8.12
CA LYS A 225 -0.28 21.50 -8.31
C LYS A 225 0.13 20.97 -6.96
N ASN A 226 0.25 19.66 -6.83
CA ASN A 226 0.75 19.04 -5.60
C ASN A 226 2.26 18.85 -5.65
N LEU A 227 2.90 19.14 -4.53
CA LEU A 227 4.28 18.80 -4.22
C LEU A 227 4.27 17.61 -3.24
N VAL A 228 5.13 16.63 -3.49
CA VAL A 228 5.33 15.49 -2.56
C VAL A 228 6.52 15.80 -1.69
N LEU A 229 6.28 16.03 -0.40
CA LEU A 229 7.33 16.21 0.60
C LEU A 229 7.73 14.83 1.15
N HIS A 230 9.03 14.59 1.27
CA HIS A 230 9.58 13.39 1.90
C HIS A 230 10.16 13.75 3.26
N PHE A 231 9.57 13.23 4.32
CA PHE A 231 10.03 13.42 5.70
C PHE A 231 10.90 12.23 6.10
N ASN A 232 12.20 12.49 6.18
CA ASN A 232 13.21 11.51 6.54
C ASN A 232 13.98 12.01 7.79
N PRO A 233 13.89 11.31 8.94
CA PRO A 233 14.57 11.74 10.16
C PRO A 233 16.09 11.81 9.97
N GLN A 234 16.70 12.83 10.58
CA GLN A 234 18.14 13.02 10.64
C GLN A 234 18.61 13.14 12.10
N PRO A 235 19.40 12.23 12.66
CA PRO A 235 19.91 10.99 12.03
C PRO A 235 18.79 10.00 11.73
N PRO A 236 19.01 9.03 10.83
CA PRO A 236 18.01 8.00 10.50
C PRO A 236 17.54 7.25 11.76
N LEU A 237 16.24 7.24 11.98
CA LEU A 237 15.61 6.52 13.08
C LEU A 237 14.24 5.98 12.66
N GLU A 238 13.82 4.90 13.29
CA GLU A 238 12.47 4.38 13.12
C GLU A 238 11.47 5.16 13.98
N MET A 239 10.41 5.64 13.34
CA MET A 239 9.31 6.35 13.99
C MET A 239 8.17 5.38 14.32
N LEU A 240 7.52 5.57 15.46
CA LEU A 240 6.35 4.83 15.86
C LEU A 240 5.10 5.66 15.56
N VAL A 241 4.27 5.16 14.64
CA VAL A 241 3.01 5.80 14.27
C VAL A 241 1.89 5.11 15.02
N ALA A 242 1.18 5.85 15.87
CA ALA A 242 -0.02 5.35 16.52
C ALA A 242 -1.10 5.05 15.49
N CYS A 243 -1.80 3.92 15.67
CA CYS A 243 -2.86 3.49 14.78
C CYS A 243 -4.11 3.11 15.57
N LEU A 244 -5.27 3.33 14.96
CA LEU A 244 -6.52 2.70 15.35
C LEU A 244 -6.81 1.55 14.39
N TRP A 245 -7.28 0.42 14.89
CA TRP A 245 -7.56 -0.73 14.05
C TRP A 245 -8.98 -1.27 14.27
N SER A 246 -9.47 -2.06 13.33
CA SER A 246 -10.75 -2.73 13.41
C SER A 246 -10.65 -4.12 12.81
N HIS A 247 -11.36 -5.08 13.41
CA HIS A 247 -11.66 -6.38 12.85
C HIS A 247 -13.09 -6.36 12.31
N TRP A 248 -13.21 -6.30 10.98
CA TRP A 248 -14.49 -6.33 10.30
C TRP A 248 -14.82 -7.75 9.85
N THR A 249 -16.03 -8.21 10.19
CA THR A 249 -16.55 -9.53 9.82
C THR A 249 -17.90 -9.38 9.11
N HIS A 250 -18.15 -10.22 8.13
CA HIS A 250 -19.43 -10.28 7.42
C HIS A 250 -19.73 -11.71 7.00
N LYS A 251 -21.01 -12.11 6.97
CA LYS A 251 -21.42 -13.51 6.73
C LYS A 251 -20.91 -14.10 5.42
N SER A 252 -20.80 -13.30 4.35
CA SER A 252 -20.43 -13.73 3.00
C SER A 252 -19.04 -13.30 2.56
N ASP A 253 -18.39 -12.41 3.30
CA ASP A 253 -17.10 -11.84 2.92
C ASP A 253 -16.00 -12.33 3.85
N PRO A 254 -14.77 -12.47 3.37
CA PRO A 254 -13.63 -12.79 4.21
C PRO A 254 -13.38 -11.70 5.26
N ASP A 255 -13.00 -12.10 6.46
CA ASP A 255 -12.63 -11.22 7.55
C ASP A 255 -11.55 -10.21 7.12
N LEU A 256 -11.67 -8.98 7.62
CA LEU A 256 -10.75 -7.91 7.31
C LEU A 256 -10.20 -7.25 8.57
N TYR A 257 -8.90 -7.43 8.80
CA TYR A 257 -8.15 -6.58 9.71
C TYR A 257 -7.72 -5.32 8.96
N SER A 258 -8.04 -4.15 9.50
CA SER A 258 -7.74 -2.86 8.87
C SER A 258 -7.39 -1.80 9.90
N PHE A 259 -6.62 -0.79 9.49
CA PHE A 259 -6.17 0.25 10.39
C PHE A 259 -6.15 1.63 9.72
N ALA A 260 -6.14 2.66 10.57
CA ALA A 260 -5.89 4.05 10.22
C ALA A 260 -4.70 4.59 11.04
N ALA A 261 -3.81 5.33 10.41
CA ALA A 261 -2.75 6.04 11.13
C ALA A 261 -3.34 7.27 11.83
N VAL A 262 -2.97 7.49 13.09
CA VAL A 262 -3.34 8.71 13.80
C VAL A 262 -2.49 9.86 13.26
N THR A 263 -3.16 10.91 12.81
CA THR A 263 -2.52 12.08 12.20
C THR A 263 -3.01 13.38 12.85
N ASP A 264 -2.15 14.39 12.84
CA ASP A 264 -2.47 15.74 13.30
C ASP A 264 -2.07 16.73 12.21
N ASP A 265 -2.51 17.98 12.34
CA ASP A 265 -1.99 19.04 11.49
C ASP A 265 -0.50 19.28 11.82
N PRO A 266 0.33 19.54 10.80
CA PRO A 266 1.72 19.86 11.06
C PRO A 266 1.76 21.10 11.98
N PRO A 267 2.63 21.11 13.01
CA PRO A 267 2.84 22.33 13.77
C PRO A 267 3.22 23.42 12.76
N LEU A 268 2.56 24.57 12.87
CA LEU A 268 2.94 25.74 12.06
C LEU A 268 4.46 25.87 12.16
N LEU A 269 5.15 25.66 11.02
CA LEU A 269 6.60 25.83 10.96
C LEU A 269 6.89 27.26 11.39
N ARG A 270 7.18 27.44 12.68
CA ARG A 270 7.76 28.68 13.18
C ARG A 270 9.18 28.71 12.63
N THR A 271 9.37 29.39 11.51
CA THR A 271 10.72 29.78 11.09
C THR A 271 11.25 30.71 12.11
N HIS A 272 12.22 30.25 12.89
CA HIS A 272 13.11 31.13 13.65
C HIS A 272 14.12 31.74 12.69
#